data_77ad9a4bc9f93b04f305e2279383f280
#
_entry.id   77ad9a4bc9f93b04f305e2279383f280
#
_cell.length_a   1.000
_cell.length_b   1.000
_cell.length_c   1.000
_cell.angle_alpha   90.00
_cell.angle_beta   90.00
_cell.angle_gamma   90.00
#
_symmetry.space_group_name_H-M   'P 1'
#
loop_
_entity.id
_entity.type
_entity.pdbx_description
1 polymer ?
#
loop_
_entity_poly.entity_id
_entity_poly.type
_entity_poly.pdbx_seq_one_letter_code
_entity_poly.pdbx_strand_id
1 'polypeptide(L)' 'MRYKVHWLIDGLIEIDANNQDTAENLIKNKIETFIQDNAKFFEDVGAKAVQGHAYLPGSDEKEE' A
#
# COMPACT_ATOMS: atom_id res chain seq x y z
N MET A 1 -22.64 17.34 -14.00
CA MET A 1 -22.78 17.05 -12.59
C MET A 1 -21.46 16.57 -12.01
N ARG A 2 -21.26 16.77 -10.73
CA ARG A 2 -20.04 16.29 -10.06
C ARG A 2 -20.33 15.06 -9.25
N TYR A 3 -19.42 14.11 -9.35
CA TYR A 3 -19.49 12.89 -8.55
C TYR A 3 -18.23 12.74 -7.73
N LYS A 4 -18.36 12.18 -6.53
CA LYS A 4 -17.21 11.76 -5.75
C LYS A 4 -16.95 10.30 -6.07
N VAL A 5 -15.69 9.98 -6.35
CA VAL A 5 -15.31 8.61 -6.65
C VAL A 5 -14.28 8.17 -5.62
N HIS A 6 -14.64 7.18 -4.83
CA HIS A 6 -13.72 6.58 -3.88
C HIS A 6 -13.10 5.35 -4.54
N TRP A 7 -11.79 5.35 -4.65
CA TRP A 7 -11.11 4.26 -5.32
C TRP A 7 -10.10 3.62 -4.38
N LEU A 8 -9.70 2.40 -4.69
CA LEU A 8 -8.81 1.62 -3.85
C LEU A 8 -8.00 0.69 -4.75
N ILE A 9 -6.71 0.62 -4.47
CA ILE A 9 -5.84 -0.38 -5.08
C ILE A 9 -5.34 -1.26 -3.96
N ASP A 10 -5.54 -2.56 -4.10
CA ASP A 10 -5.19 -3.52 -3.07
C ASP A 10 -4.24 -4.56 -3.66
N GLY A 11 -3.26 -4.99 -2.87
CA GLY A 11 -2.30 -5.97 -3.33
C GLY A 11 -1.76 -6.80 -2.20
N LEU A 12 -1.23 -7.95 -2.54
CA LEU A 12 -0.66 -8.88 -1.58
C LEU A 12 0.61 -9.47 -2.18
N ILE A 13 1.69 -9.44 -1.41
CA ILE A 13 2.96 -10.00 -1.85
C ILE A 13 3.66 -10.64 -0.67
N GLU A 14 4.36 -11.73 -0.93
CA GLU A 14 5.18 -12.38 0.09
C GLU A 14 6.63 -12.00 -0.11
N ILE A 15 7.28 -11.56 0.95
CA ILE A 15 8.68 -11.19 0.89
C ILE A 15 9.41 -11.73 2.11
N ASP A 16 10.70 -12.00 1.94
CA ASP A 16 11.56 -12.44 3.04
C ASP A 16 12.06 -11.22 3.78
N ALA A 17 11.89 -11.23 5.10
CA ALA A 17 12.40 -10.17 5.95
C ALA A 17 12.61 -10.74 7.34
N ASN A 18 13.44 -10.07 8.12
CA ASN A 18 13.76 -10.54 9.46
C ASN A 18 12.61 -10.31 10.44
N ASN A 19 11.80 -9.32 10.18
CA ASN A 19 10.67 -9.02 11.05
C ASN A 19 9.60 -8.27 10.26
N GLN A 20 8.48 -8.07 10.93
CA GLN A 20 7.31 -7.45 10.33
C GLN A 20 7.57 -6.02 9.87
N ASP A 21 8.27 -5.26 10.71
CA ASP A 21 8.55 -3.86 10.39
C ASP A 21 9.40 -3.73 9.13
N THR A 22 10.40 -4.60 9.00
CA THR A 22 11.25 -4.58 7.82
C THR A 22 10.45 -4.90 6.57
N ALA A 23 9.56 -5.88 6.66
CA ALA A 23 8.72 -6.26 5.52
C ALA A 23 7.84 -5.10 5.08
N GLU A 24 7.20 -4.45 6.04
CA GLU A 24 6.33 -3.31 5.74
C GLU A 24 7.12 -2.17 5.12
N ASN A 25 8.30 -1.89 5.66
CA ASN A 25 9.11 -0.78 5.17
C ASN A 25 9.63 -1.01 3.76
N LEU A 26 9.97 -2.25 3.42
CA LEU A 26 10.42 -2.55 2.06
C LEU A 26 9.37 -2.19 1.04
N ILE A 27 8.13 -2.58 1.28
CA ILE A 27 7.05 -2.31 0.35
C ILE A 27 6.66 -0.83 0.39
N LYS A 28 6.58 -0.27 1.59
CA LYS A 28 6.22 1.13 1.74
C LYS A 28 7.19 2.04 1.00
N ASN A 29 8.49 1.78 1.15
CA ASN A 29 9.50 2.59 0.48
C ASN A 29 9.40 2.51 -1.03
N LYS A 30 9.14 1.33 -1.57
CA LYS A 30 9.00 1.17 -3.01
C LYS A 30 7.82 1.97 -3.53
N ILE A 31 6.70 1.89 -2.82
CA ILE A 31 5.49 2.58 -3.24
C ILE A 31 5.66 4.10 -3.11
N GLU A 32 6.25 4.55 -2.00
CA GLU A 32 6.45 5.98 -1.78
C GLU A 32 7.39 6.58 -2.80
N THR A 33 8.44 5.85 -3.19
CA THR A 33 9.35 6.33 -4.20
C THR A 33 8.63 6.54 -5.53
N PHE A 34 7.79 5.59 -5.90
CA PHE A 34 7.02 5.72 -7.13
C PHE A 34 6.06 6.90 -7.06
N ILE A 35 5.43 7.09 -5.90
CA ILE A 35 4.49 8.20 -5.73
C ILE A 35 5.22 9.54 -5.83
N GLN A 36 6.41 9.64 -5.26
CA GLN A 36 7.19 10.87 -5.35
C GLN A 36 7.57 11.20 -6.80
N ASP A 37 7.93 10.17 -7.55
CA ASP A 37 8.29 10.34 -8.95
C ASP A 37 7.11 10.69 -9.82
N ASN A 38 5.90 10.41 -9.36
CA ASN A 38 4.67 10.63 -10.11
C ASN A 38 3.67 11.45 -9.31
N ALA A 39 4.18 12.41 -8.55
CA ALA A 39 3.36 13.16 -7.59
C ALA A 39 2.15 13.82 -8.23
N LYS A 40 2.33 14.36 -9.43
CA LYS A 40 1.23 15.04 -10.09
C LYS A 40 0.07 14.10 -10.40
N PHE A 41 0.39 12.88 -10.84
CA PHE A 41 -0.64 11.90 -11.13
C PHE A 41 -1.45 11.57 -9.87
N PHE A 42 -0.75 11.34 -8.77
CA PHE A 42 -1.44 10.95 -7.53
C PHE A 42 -2.24 12.10 -6.96
N GLU A 43 -1.75 13.32 -7.13
CA GLU A 43 -2.51 14.50 -6.74
C GLU A 43 -3.78 14.62 -7.58
N ASP A 44 -3.67 14.40 -8.88
CA ASP A 44 -4.81 14.52 -9.79
C ASP A 44 -5.92 13.53 -9.46
N VAL A 45 -5.56 12.35 -8.96
CA VAL A 45 -6.59 11.35 -8.61
C VAL A 45 -6.99 11.42 -7.13
N GLY A 46 -6.46 12.37 -6.39
CA GLY A 46 -6.89 12.61 -5.03
C GLY A 46 -6.35 11.63 -4.00
N ALA A 47 -5.15 11.07 -4.25
CA ALA A 47 -4.55 10.14 -3.31
C ALA A 47 -4.22 10.84 -1.99
N LYS A 48 -4.50 10.18 -0.87
CA LYS A 48 -4.33 10.79 0.44
C LYS A 48 -3.37 10.05 1.35
N ALA A 49 -3.22 8.74 1.17
CA ALA A 49 -2.40 7.96 2.09
C ALA A 49 -1.88 6.69 1.43
N VAL A 50 -0.72 6.25 1.91
CA VAL A 50 -0.18 4.95 1.56
C VAL A 50 -0.16 4.13 2.84
N GLN A 51 -0.78 2.96 2.81
CA GLN A 51 -0.89 2.11 3.99
C GLN A 51 -0.48 0.69 3.64
N GLY A 52 0.19 0.05 4.59
CA GLY A 52 0.55 -1.34 4.44
C GLY A 52 0.60 -2.01 5.79
N HIS A 53 0.40 -3.32 5.77
CA HIS A 53 0.40 -4.12 6.98
C HIS A 53 0.97 -5.49 6.66
N ALA A 54 1.97 -5.92 7.43
CA ALA A 54 2.59 -7.22 7.23
C ALA A 54 2.07 -8.22 8.24
N TYR A 55 1.92 -9.46 7.79
CA TYR A 55 1.52 -10.53 8.67
C TYR A 55 2.11 -11.84 8.15
N LEU A 56 2.11 -12.86 8.98
CA LEU A 56 2.63 -14.16 8.57
C LEU A 56 1.63 -14.86 7.65
N PRO A 57 2.15 -15.61 6.67
CA PRO A 57 1.25 -16.38 5.79
C PRO A 57 0.33 -17.26 6.62
N GLY A 58 -0.94 -17.24 6.29
CA GLY A 58 -1.94 -18.00 7.01
C GLY A 58 -2.65 -17.23 8.11
N SER A 59 -2.03 -16.15 8.60
CA SER A 59 -2.66 -15.35 9.66
C SER A 59 -3.90 -14.64 9.19
N ASP A 60 -3.91 -14.26 7.92
CA ASP A 60 -5.03 -13.54 7.34
C ASP A 60 -6.31 -14.36 7.35
N GLU A 61 -6.18 -15.68 7.39
CA GLU A 61 -7.34 -16.54 7.40
C GLU A 61 -8.16 -16.40 8.66
N LYS A 62 -7.55 -15.90 9.72
CA LYS A 62 -8.22 -15.78 11.00
C LYS A 62 -9.07 -14.53 11.10
N GLU A 63 -8.95 -13.65 10.14
CA GLU A 63 -9.64 -12.36 10.21
C GLU A 63 -11.00 -12.40 9.55
N GLU A 64 -11.36 -13.53 9.03
CA GLU A 64 -12.65 -13.66 8.43
C GLU A 64 -13.67 -14.16 9.43
#